data_b0acb2196fc463fd1a6bfcb2003da811
#
_entry.id   b0acb2196fc463fd1a6bfcb2003da811
#
_cell.length_a   1.000
_cell.length_b   1.000
_cell.length_c   1.000
_cell.angle_alpha   90.00
_cell.angle_beta   90.00
_cell.angle_gamma   90.00
#
_symmetry.space_group_name_H-M   'P 1'
#
loop_
_entity.id
_entity.type
_entity.pdbx_description
1 polymer ?
#
loop_
_entity_poly.entity_id
_entity_poly.type
_entity_poly.pdbx_seq_one_letter_code
_entity_poly.pdbx_strand_id
1 'polypeptide(L)'
;MAAPAAGLKHAALARPGRFAGKWRRSLQFPTVGATVLLAALAFTGVGAFLSSQIASGLYQERVSQAEAEAERGLSGVKSIFENSSASDRATVTSMVADTLKLHEGTGADAPRHFPLTPLKNAQNLYVASLTNSTITAATIPEGLSQAVASGRGQYSQALALPVGDEDVPGIASGTQVVLPPGNAYALYLIYDLSSVQQTLDYIHRVLWAGGALLLVLIGGVAWGGTRAVVHPVGQAAAASEKIAAGQLQERLEVKGEDELARLGASFNHMAETLQEQITQLAALSDMQQRFVSDVSHELRTPLTTVRMAAEVLYDAREDFDPVSARSAELLYNQVERFQALLADLLEISRFDAGAAVLDAEPTDVLEVVRRAIEDARPLAENSGSAVELAADQDRCIVDMDA
;
A
#
# COMPACT_ATOMS: atom_id res chain seq x y z
N MET A 1 33.65 49.94 -2.72
CA MET A 1 33.40 48.95 -3.78
C MET A 1 32.85 47.70 -3.10
N ALA A 2 31.56 47.49 -3.23
CA ALA A 2 30.82 46.40 -2.57
C ALA A 2 30.69 45.22 -3.55
N ALA A 3 31.02 44.00 -3.08
CA ALA A 3 30.80 42.75 -3.79
C ALA A 3 29.37 42.25 -3.51
N PRO A 4 28.65 41.66 -4.48
CA PRO A 4 27.29 41.17 -4.27
C PRO A 4 27.26 39.75 -3.69
N ALA A 5 26.37 39.56 -2.74
CA ALA A 5 26.06 38.28 -2.09
C ALA A 5 25.40 37.31 -3.09
N ALA A 6 25.94 36.11 -3.21
CA ALA A 6 25.38 35.00 -3.97
C ALA A 6 24.16 34.43 -3.24
N GLY A 7 23.01 34.50 -3.91
CA GLY A 7 21.74 33.94 -3.42
C GLY A 7 21.74 32.41 -3.34
N LEU A 8 21.57 31.89 -2.16
CA LEU A 8 21.22 30.50 -1.88
C LEU A 8 19.80 30.21 -2.42
N LYS A 9 19.72 29.45 -3.52
CA LYS A 9 18.45 28.90 -4.00
C LYS A 9 17.95 27.86 -2.99
N HIS A 10 16.88 28.21 -2.29
CA HIS A 10 16.11 27.26 -1.49
C HIS A 10 15.62 26.12 -2.39
N ALA A 11 16.17 24.93 -2.21
CA ALA A 11 15.60 23.69 -2.71
C ALA A 11 14.22 23.51 -2.03
N ALA A 12 13.16 23.60 -2.83
CA ALA A 12 11.79 23.40 -2.39
C ALA A 12 11.64 21.96 -1.89
N LEU A 13 11.57 21.79 -0.58
CA LEU A 13 11.15 20.56 0.06
C LEU A 13 9.74 20.19 -0.43
N ALA A 14 9.64 19.19 -1.27
CA ALA A 14 8.39 18.64 -1.76
C ALA A 14 7.49 18.26 -0.58
N ARG A 15 6.31 18.88 -0.48
CA ARG A 15 5.32 18.68 0.57
C ARG A 15 4.88 17.21 0.63
N PRO A 16 5.06 16.47 1.75
CA PRO A 16 4.71 15.07 1.87
C PRO A 16 3.19 14.79 1.91
N GLY A 17 2.34 15.84 1.86
CA GLY A 17 0.89 15.72 2.07
C GLY A 17 0.08 15.06 0.93
N ARG A 18 0.61 14.96 -0.28
CA ARG A 18 -0.12 14.37 -1.42
C ARG A 18 -0.04 12.83 -1.48
N PHE A 19 1.02 12.24 -0.93
CA PHE A 19 1.19 10.79 -0.88
C PHE A 19 0.36 10.15 0.25
N ALA A 20 0.29 10.78 1.42
CA ALA A 20 -0.47 10.27 2.57
C ALA A 20 -1.99 10.16 2.29
N GLY A 21 -2.56 11.05 1.46
CA GLY A 21 -3.97 11.02 1.08
C GLY A 21 -4.34 9.86 0.15
N LYS A 22 -3.45 9.46 -0.75
CA LYS A 22 -3.65 8.31 -1.65
C LYS A 22 -3.46 6.96 -0.93
N TRP A 23 -2.58 6.91 0.06
CA TRP A 23 -2.32 5.72 0.88
C TRP A 23 -3.53 5.28 1.71
N ARG A 24 -4.36 6.24 2.16
CA ARG A 24 -5.57 5.96 2.96
C ARG A 24 -6.81 5.64 2.12
N ARG A 25 -6.82 5.98 0.81
CA ARG A 25 -7.99 5.84 -0.06
C ARG A 25 -7.96 4.63 -0.98
N SER A 26 -6.87 3.88 -1.05
CA SER A 26 -6.74 2.71 -1.91
C SER A 26 -5.94 1.62 -1.21
N LEU A 27 -6.47 0.42 -1.15
CA LEU A 27 -5.80 -0.77 -0.64
C LEU A 27 -4.57 -1.18 -1.47
N GLN A 28 -4.45 -0.69 -2.72
CA GLN A 28 -3.34 -1.03 -3.62
C GLN A 28 -1.98 -0.57 -3.10
N PHE A 29 -1.88 0.68 -2.64
CA PHE A 29 -0.59 1.25 -2.23
C PHE A 29 0.00 0.58 -0.98
N PRO A 30 -0.77 0.37 0.11
CA PRO A 30 -0.22 -0.28 1.30
C PRO A 30 0.13 -1.76 1.06
N THR A 31 -0.64 -2.50 0.27
CA THR A 31 -0.34 -3.92 -0.02
C THR A 31 0.89 -4.08 -0.88
N VAL A 32 1.00 -3.36 -2.00
CA VAL A 32 2.20 -3.37 -2.86
C VAL A 32 3.42 -2.86 -2.10
N GLY A 33 3.27 -1.76 -1.34
CA GLY A 33 4.34 -1.20 -0.52
C GLY A 33 4.85 -2.19 0.55
N ALA A 34 3.94 -2.85 1.26
CA ALA A 34 4.29 -3.86 2.26
C ALA A 34 5.00 -5.07 1.63
N THR A 35 4.51 -5.57 0.48
CA THR A 35 5.13 -6.70 -0.24
C THR A 35 6.55 -6.36 -0.69
N VAL A 36 6.75 -5.19 -1.32
CA VAL A 36 8.07 -4.74 -1.77
C VAL A 36 9.01 -4.51 -0.59
N LEU A 37 8.53 -3.92 0.50
CA LEU A 37 9.33 -3.66 1.70
C LEU A 37 9.78 -4.98 2.36
N LEU A 38 8.88 -5.95 2.52
CA LEU A 38 9.21 -7.27 3.06
C LEU A 38 10.22 -7.99 2.16
N ALA A 39 10.02 -7.95 0.84
CA ALA A 39 10.95 -8.53 -0.12
C ALA A 39 12.32 -7.84 -0.04
N ALA A 40 12.38 -6.51 0.07
CA ALA A 40 13.62 -5.76 0.21
C ALA A 40 14.36 -6.10 1.50
N LEU A 41 13.65 -6.21 2.64
CA LEU A 41 14.23 -6.63 3.92
C LEU A 41 14.80 -8.05 3.85
N ALA A 42 14.03 -8.98 3.28
CA ALA A 42 14.48 -10.37 3.11
C ALA A 42 15.71 -10.44 2.19
N PHE A 43 15.67 -9.73 1.05
CA PHE A 43 16.80 -9.69 0.11
C PHE A 43 18.03 -9.07 0.74
N THR A 44 17.90 -7.95 1.46
CA THR A 44 19.03 -7.30 2.14
C THR A 44 19.62 -8.20 3.22
N GLY A 45 18.78 -8.87 4.01
CA GLY A 45 19.26 -9.79 5.07
C GLY A 45 19.99 -11.00 4.49
N VAL A 46 19.41 -11.68 3.52
CA VAL A 46 20.02 -12.83 2.84
C VAL A 46 21.25 -12.40 2.05
N GLY A 47 21.17 -11.28 1.33
CA GLY A 47 22.29 -10.74 0.55
C GLY A 47 23.50 -10.37 1.45
N ALA A 48 23.25 -9.70 2.57
CA ALA A 48 24.32 -9.37 3.53
C ALA A 48 24.93 -10.62 4.15
N PHE A 49 24.11 -11.61 4.52
CA PHE A 49 24.60 -12.89 5.05
C PHE A 49 25.47 -13.64 4.03
N LEU A 50 24.97 -13.82 2.80
CA LEU A 50 25.73 -14.48 1.73
C LEU A 50 27.02 -13.73 1.40
N SER A 51 26.97 -12.40 1.29
CA SER A 51 28.13 -11.56 1.03
C SER A 51 29.20 -11.74 2.12
N SER A 52 28.79 -11.73 3.39
CA SER A 52 29.71 -11.95 4.52
C SER A 52 30.34 -13.35 4.49
N GLN A 53 29.55 -14.40 4.20
CA GLN A 53 30.05 -15.77 4.13
C GLN A 53 31.02 -15.97 2.95
N ILE A 54 30.69 -15.43 1.78
CA ILE A 54 31.55 -15.51 0.59
C ILE A 54 32.83 -14.72 0.84
N ALA A 55 32.75 -13.51 1.39
CA ALA A 55 33.92 -12.69 1.68
C ALA A 55 34.86 -13.38 2.67
N SER A 56 34.36 -13.92 3.78
CA SER A 56 35.18 -14.63 4.76
C SER A 56 35.80 -15.91 4.17
N GLY A 57 35.03 -16.67 3.37
CA GLY A 57 35.53 -17.88 2.74
C GLY A 57 36.64 -17.60 1.73
N LEU A 58 36.44 -16.65 0.80
CA LEU A 58 37.45 -16.28 -0.19
C LEU A 58 38.70 -15.69 0.46
N TYR A 59 38.52 -14.85 1.48
CA TYR A 59 39.64 -14.26 2.19
C TYR A 59 40.46 -15.32 2.94
N GLN A 60 39.83 -16.22 3.68
CA GLN A 60 40.52 -17.29 4.41
C GLN A 60 41.25 -18.24 3.47
N GLU A 61 40.60 -18.63 2.38
CA GLU A 61 41.23 -19.51 1.39
C GLU A 61 42.49 -18.88 0.79
N ARG A 62 42.41 -17.59 0.41
CA ARG A 62 43.54 -16.89 -0.19
C ARG A 62 44.66 -16.65 0.79
N VAL A 63 44.34 -16.33 2.06
CA VAL A 63 45.35 -16.22 3.13
C VAL A 63 46.04 -17.54 3.34
N SER A 64 45.32 -18.65 3.49
CA SER A 64 45.92 -19.97 3.65
C SER A 64 46.80 -20.39 2.45
N GLN A 65 46.42 -20.07 1.24
CA GLN A 65 47.23 -20.29 0.06
C GLN A 65 48.50 -19.45 0.09
N ALA A 66 48.39 -18.14 0.38
CA ALA A 66 49.53 -17.24 0.49
C ALA A 66 50.53 -17.68 1.59
N GLU A 67 50.01 -18.10 2.73
CA GLU A 67 50.87 -18.64 3.82
C GLU A 67 51.62 -19.93 3.42
N ALA A 68 50.92 -20.88 2.79
CA ALA A 68 51.53 -22.11 2.32
C ALA A 68 52.55 -21.87 1.16
N GLU A 69 52.29 -20.90 0.29
CA GLU A 69 53.27 -20.48 -0.72
C GLU A 69 54.48 -19.77 -0.11
N ALA A 70 54.21 -18.88 0.88
CA ALA A 70 55.28 -18.19 1.60
C ALA A 70 56.17 -19.17 2.33
N GLU A 71 55.62 -20.19 3.02
CA GLU A 71 56.38 -21.22 3.68
C GLU A 71 57.35 -21.95 2.72
N ARG A 72 56.82 -22.35 1.57
CA ARG A 72 57.64 -23.01 0.50
C ARG A 72 58.70 -22.06 -0.06
N GLY A 73 58.34 -20.82 -0.37
CA GLY A 73 59.23 -19.81 -0.90
C GLY A 73 60.35 -19.43 0.07
N LEU A 74 59.96 -19.11 1.31
CA LEU A 74 60.95 -18.72 2.37
C LEU A 74 61.89 -19.87 2.71
N SER A 75 61.40 -21.10 2.81
CA SER A 75 62.25 -22.27 3.12
C SER A 75 63.22 -22.57 1.94
N GLY A 76 62.76 -22.42 0.69
CA GLY A 76 63.57 -22.56 -0.49
C GLY A 76 64.72 -21.54 -0.53
N VAL A 77 64.38 -20.25 -0.37
CA VAL A 77 65.37 -19.16 -0.31
C VAL A 77 66.34 -19.35 0.82
N LYS A 78 65.85 -19.70 2.00
CA LYS A 78 66.67 -19.97 3.20
C LYS A 78 67.68 -21.09 2.95
N SER A 79 67.27 -22.20 2.35
CA SER A 79 68.17 -23.32 2.03
C SER A 79 69.25 -22.95 1.01
N ILE A 80 68.95 -22.10 0.03
CA ILE A 80 69.93 -21.61 -0.92
C ILE A 80 70.98 -20.74 -0.23
N PHE A 81 70.55 -19.84 0.65
CA PHE A 81 71.48 -18.93 1.38
C PHE A 81 72.36 -19.67 2.41
N GLU A 82 71.79 -20.59 3.17
CA GLU A 82 72.51 -21.37 4.16
C GLU A 82 73.53 -22.35 3.55
N ASN A 83 73.26 -22.88 2.39
CA ASN A 83 74.15 -23.82 1.69
C ASN A 83 75.14 -23.12 0.75
N SER A 84 75.12 -21.80 0.66
CA SER A 84 76.01 -21.05 -0.22
C SER A 84 77.42 -20.95 0.37
N SER A 85 78.42 -21.21 -0.45
CA SER A 85 79.85 -21.03 -0.13
C SER A 85 80.40 -19.67 -0.60
N ALA A 86 79.56 -18.73 -0.99
CA ALA A 86 79.94 -17.40 -1.43
C ALA A 86 80.63 -16.62 -0.30
N SER A 87 81.83 -16.08 -0.56
CA SER A 87 82.65 -15.42 0.47
C SER A 87 82.94 -13.94 0.13
N ASP A 88 82.73 -13.52 -1.08
CA ASP A 88 82.94 -12.14 -1.50
C ASP A 88 81.63 -11.39 -1.70
N ARG A 89 81.69 -10.07 -1.53
CA ARG A 89 80.46 -9.19 -1.59
C ARG A 89 79.76 -9.23 -2.91
N ALA A 90 80.48 -9.29 -4.03
CA ALA A 90 79.89 -9.27 -5.36
C ALA A 90 79.08 -10.53 -5.62
N THR A 91 79.66 -11.73 -5.29
CA THR A 91 78.99 -13.02 -5.43
C THR A 91 77.77 -13.16 -4.54
N VAL A 92 77.86 -12.68 -3.30
CA VAL A 92 76.70 -12.69 -2.37
C VAL A 92 75.57 -11.80 -2.93
N THR A 93 75.91 -10.60 -3.44
CA THR A 93 74.89 -9.69 -3.98
C THR A 93 74.22 -10.24 -5.20
N SER A 94 74.99 -10.83 -6.16
CA SER A 94 74.42 -11.46 -7.37
C SER A 94 73.57 -12.69 -7.04
N MET A 95 74.05 -13.55 -6.14
CA MET A 95 73.30 -14.70 -5.63
C MET A 95 71.93 -14.29 -5.05
N VAL A 96 71.92 -13.28 -4.18
CA VAL A 96 70.67 -12.79 -3.58
C VAL A 96 69.74 -12.25 -4.69
N ALA A 97 70.26 -11.42 -5.60
CA ALA A 97 69.45 -10.86 -6.67
C ALA A 97 68.85 -11.94 -7.59
N ASP A 98 69.65 -12.96 -7.99
CA ASP A 98 69.21 -14.06 -8.84
C ASP A 98 68.20 -14.98 -8.11
N THR A 99 68.45 -15.26 -6.81
CA THR A 99 67.51 -16.06 -6.02
C THR A 99 66.17 -15.35 -5.85
N LEU A 100 66.15 -14.06 -5.59
CA LEU A 100 64.94 -13.27 -5.48
C LEU A 100 64.19 -13.22 -6.83
N LYS A 101 64.89 -13.03 -7.96
CA LYS A 101 64.28 -13.10 -9.30
C LYS A 101 63.62 -14.41 -9.62
N LEU A 102 64.25 -15.54 -9.23
CA LEU A 102 63.66 -16.87 -9.46
C LEU A 102 62.36 -17.08 -8.66
N HIS A 103 62.13 -16.32 -7.62
CA HIS A 103 60.95 -16.37 -6.77
C HIS A 103 59.97 -15.24 -7.09
N GLU A 104 60.27 -14.30 -8.00
CA GLU A 104 59.30 -13.42 -8.67
C GLU A 104 58.38 -14.29 -9.47
N GLY A 105 57.21 -14.61 -8.96
CA GLY A 105 56.28 -15.54 -9.55
C GLY A 105 55.93 -15.20 -11.02
N THR A 106 56.03 -16.19 -11.88
CA THR A 106 55.70 -16.15 -13.33
C THR A 106 54.24 -16.55 -13.60
N GLY A 107 53.39 -16.65 -12.58
CA GLY A 107 51.98 -17.03 -12.70
C GLY A 107 51.04 -15.83 -12.74
N ALA A 108 49.78 -16.07 -13.16
CA ALA A 108 48.68 -15.10 -13.19
C ALA A 108 48.29 -14.56 -11.77
N ASP A 109 48.93 -15.04 -10.74
CA ASP A 109 48.75 -14.62 -9.38
C ASP A 109 49.68 -13.46 -9.04
N ALA A 110 49.10 -12.45 -8.48
CA ALA A 110 49.59 -11.17 -8.03
C ALA A 110 51.09 -11.00 -7.80
N PRO A 111 51.72 -9.87 -8.20
CA PRO A 111 53.12 -9.62 -8.06
C PRO A 111 53.58 -9.80 -6.60
N ARG A 112 54.56 -10.69 -6.40
CA ARG A 112 55.18 -10.89 -5.09
C ARG A 112 56.24 -9.82 -4.87
N HIS A 113 56.14 -9.13 -3.74
CA HIS A 113 57.16 -8.16 -3.37
C HIS A 113 58.10 -8.77 -2.34
N PHE A 114 59.40 -8.55 -2.49
CA PHE A 114 60.44 -9.14 -1.66
C PHE A 114 61.30 -8.06 -1.02
N PRO A 115 60.90 -7.47 0.08
CA PRO A 115 61.86 -6.66 0.85
C PRO A 115 62.76 -7.56 1.70
N LEU A 116 64.07 -7.39 1.45
CA LEU A 116 65.14 -7.97 2.25
C LEU A 116 65.78 -6.84 3.07
N THR A 117 65.73 -6.91 4.36
CA THR A 117 66.24 -5.85 5.28
C THR A 117 67.23 -6.41 6.28
N PRO A 118 68.38 -5.74 6.51
CA PRO A 118 69.33 -6.16 7.50
C PRO A 118 68.75 -5.98 8.89
N LEU A 119 68.98 -6.92 9.78
CA LEU A 119 68.64 -6.78 11.21
C LEU A 119 69.63 -5.86 11.91
N LYS A 120 69.18 -5.16 12.95
CA LYS A 120 69.91 -4.06 13.63
C LYS A 120 71.32 -4.44 14.17
N ASN A 121 71.68 -5.70 14.26
CA ASN A 121 72.96 -6.18 14.77
C ASN A 121 73.92 -6.63 13.66
N ALA A 122 73.63 -6.41 12.40
CA ALA A 122 74.51 -6.82 11.28
C ALA A 122 75.72 -5.87 11.17
N GLN A 123 76.93 -6.42 11.38
CA GLN A 123 78.17 -5.70 11.17
C GLN A 123 78.76 -6.11 9.81
N ASN A 124 79.38 -5.19 9.09
CA ASN A 124 79.94 -5.41 7.74
C ASN A 124 78.93 -5.94 6.73
N LEU A 125 77.90 -5.17 6.43
CA LEU A 125 76.86 -5.51 5.48
C LEU A 125 77.39 -5.65 4.07
N TYR A 126 77.28 -6.87 3.47
CA TYR A 126 77.55 -7.09 2.05
C TYR A 126 76.40 -6.65 1.17
N VAL A 127 75.19 -6.81 1.63
CA VAL A 127 73.98 -6.45 0.92
C VAL A 127 73.23 -5.37 1.65
N ALA A 128 72.97 -4.25 0.98
CA ALA A 128 72.05 -3.24 1.48
C ALA A 128 70.60 -3.79 1.40
N SER A 129 69.64 -3.03 1.94
CA SER A 129 68.20 -3.37 1.76
C SER A 129 67.87 -3.49 0.26
N LEU A 130 67.35 -4.67 -0.16
CA LEU A 130 66.90 -4.93 -1.49
C LEU A 130 65.37 -5.03 -1.54
N THR A 131 64.79 -4.44 -2.52
CA THR A 131 63.35 -4.61 -2.82
C THR A 131 63.18 -4.63 -4.36
N ASN A 132 62.24 -5.42 -4.85
CA ASN A 132 61.90 -5.47 -6.25
C ASN A 132 60.75 -4.53 -6.61
N SER A 133 60.27 -3.68 -5.71
CA SER A 133 59.13 -2.83 -5.89
C SER A 133 59.22 -1.51 -5.11
N THR A 134 58.21 -0.68 -5.24
CA THR A 134 58.02 0.54 -4.47
C THR A 134 57.68 0.29 -2.98
N ILE A 135 57.42 -0.99 -2.63
CA ILE A 135 57.11 -1.38 -1.25
C ILE A 135 58.41 -1.48 -0.48
N THR A 136 58.57 -0.63 0.50
CA THR A 136 59.75 -0.51 1.36
C THR A 136 59.58 -1.19 2.70
N ALA A 137 60.65 -1.33 3.45
CA ALA A 137 60.62 -1.83 4.84
C ALA A 137 59.65 -1.02 5.76
N ALA A 138 59.40 0.24 5.40
CA ALA A 138 58.47 1.09 6.17
C ALA A 138 56.98 0.67 6.03
N THR A 139 56.65 -0.08 4.97
CA THR A 139 55.26 -0.62 4.76
C THR A 139 55.00 -1.85 5.66
N ILE A 140 56.07 -2.48 6.17
CA ILE A 140 55.98 -3.70 7.00
C ILE A 140 55.53 -3.29 8.41
N PRO A 141 54.45 -3.89 8.97
CA PRO A 141 53.99 -3.61 10.31
C PRO A 141 55.10 -3.88 11.34
N GLU A 142 55.24 -2.97 12.31
CA GLU A 142 56.26 -3.09 13.37
C GLU A 142 56.15 -4.43 14.12
N GLY A 143 54.91 -4.92 14.37
CA GLY A 143 54.68 -6.21 15.02
C GLY A 143 55.31 -7.37 14.25
N LEU A 144 55.17 -7.39 12.94
CA LEU A 144 55.79 -8.42 12.09
C LEU A 144 57.30 -8.30 12.07
N SER A 145 57.84 -7.08 11.92
CA SER A 145 59.28 -6.85 11.91
C SER A 145 59.95 -7.25 13.23
N GLN A 146 59.32 -6.98 14.38
CA GLN A 146 59.80 -7.40 15.69
C GLN A 146 59.72 -8.92 15.89
N ALA A 147 58.64 -9.57 15.42
CA ALA A 147 58.49 -11.02 15.50
C ALA A 147 59.59 -11.73 14.66
N VAL A 148 59.83 -11.28 13.42
CA VAL A 148 60.91 -11.83 12.57
C VAL A 148 62.28 -11.57 13.18
N ALA A 149 62.52 -10.41 13.76
CA ALA A 149 63.81 -10.08 14.40
C ALA A 149 64.07 -10.87 15.67
N SER A 150 63.07 -11.28 16.40
CA SER A 150 63.20 -11.99 17.68
C SER A 150 63.28 -13.52 17.55
N GLY A 151 62.84 -14.10 16.45
CA GLY A 151 62.67 -15.53 16.27
C GLY A 151 63.21 -16.11 14.97
N ARG A 152 63.38 -17.46 14.91
CA ARG A 152 63.76 -18.18 13.73
C ARG A 152 62.58 -18.79 12.99
N GLY A 153 61.37 -18.48 13.40
CA GLY A 153 60.14 -18.96 12.80
C GLY A 153 59.70 -18.13 11.61
N GLN A 154 58.61 -18.55 10.99
CA GLN A 154 57.87 -17.78 10.01
C GLN A 154 56.71 -17.11 10.70
N TYR A 155 56.47 -15.86 10.37
CA TYR A 155 55.39 -15.04 10.90
C TYR A 155 54.65 -14.39 9.77
N SER A 156 53.31 -14.34 9.84
CA SER A 156 52.45 -13.72 8.85
C SER A 156 51.58 -12.67 9.48
N GLN A 157 51.35 -11.54 8.78
CA GLN A 157 50.47 -10.47 9.20
C GLN A 157 49.82 -9.79 8.01
N ALA A 158 48.54 -9.46 8.16
CA ALA A 158 47.84 -8.65 7.18
C ALA A 158 48.33 -7.20 7.22
N LEU A 159 48.40 -6.57 6.03
CA LEU A 159 48.79 -5.16 5.89
C LEU A 159 48.01 -4.49 4.77
N ALA A 160 48.00 -3.16 4.76
CA ALA A 160 47.56 -2.37 3.64
C ALA A 160 48.76 -2.09 2.70
N LEU A 161 48.61 -2.39 1.42
CA LEU A 161 49.62 -2.17 0.41
C LEU A 161 49.27 -0.91 -0.38
N PRO A 162 50.13 0.11 -0.46
CA PRO A 162 49.93 1.28 -1.29
C PRO A 162 50.15 0.88 -2.75
N VAL A 163 49.11 0.75 -3.53
CA VAL A 163 49.14 0.47 -4.97
C VAL A 163 48.53 1.68 -5.71
N GLY A 164 49.40 2.55 -6.23
CA GLY A 164 48.99 3.84 -6.76
C GLY A 164 48.46 4.78 -5.69
N ASP A 165 47.25 5.27 -5.85
CA ASP A 165 46.57 6.14 -4.88
C ASP A 165 45.62 5.40 -3.93
N GLU A 166 45.51 4.07 -4.01
CA GLU A 166 44.61 3.25 -3.20
C GLU A 166 45.39 2.27 -2.31
N ASP A 167 44.89 2.05 -1.11
CA ASP A 167 45.36 1.02 -0.21
C ASP A 167 44.63 -0.31 -0.51
N VAL A 168 45.33 -1.33 -0.94
CA VAL A 168 44.76 -2.66 -1.20
C VAL A 168 45.14 -3.62 -0.06
N PRO A 169 44.28 -4.58 0.28
CA PRO A 169 44.61 -5.56 1.29
C PRO A 169 45.75 -6.51 0.77
N GLY A 170 46.67 -6.79 1.67
CA GLY A 170 47.77 -7.73 1.41
C GLY A 170 48.10 -8.55 2.67
N ILE A 171 48.93 -9.56 2.46
CA ILE A 171 49.53 -10.35 3.56
C ILE A 171 51.05 -10.38 3.37
N ALA A 172 51.77 -10.07 4.43
CA ALA A 172 53.19 -10.23 4.49
C ALA A 172 53.57 -11.43 5.38
N SER A 173 54.35 -12.31 4.81
CA SER A 173 55.01 -13.43 5.56
C SER A 173 56.50 -13.21 5.62
N GLY A 174 57.11 -13.27 6.79
CA GLY A 174 58.51 -12.99 6.99
C GLY A 174 59.24 -14.06 7.79
N THR A 175 60.51 -14.24 7.52
CA THR A 175 61.43 -15.11 8.28
C THR A 175 62.82 -14.50 8.36
N GLN A 176 63.57 -14.95 9.35
CA GLN A 176 64.99 -14.61 9.46
C GLN A 176 65.81 -15.53 8.57
N VAL A 177 66.66 -14.96 7.69
CA VAL A 177 67.63 -15.67 6.87
C VAL A 177 69.05 -15.22 7.20
N VAL A 178 69.97 -16.12 7.06
CA VAL A 178 71.41 -15.84 7.31
C VAL A 178 72.12 -15.82 5.96
N LEU A 179 72.72 -14.68 5.63
CA LEU A 179 73.52 -14.51 4.43
C LEU A 179 75.01 -14.66 4.76
N PRO A 180 75.85 -15.24 3.87
CA PRO A 180 77.28 -15.22 4.03
C PRO A 180 77.82 -13.78 4.18
N PRO A 181 78.80 -13.50 5.04
CA PRO A 181 79.55 -14.39 5.96
C PRO A 181 78.90 -14.60 7.34
N GLY A 182 77.55 -14.63 7.49
CA GLY A 182 76.90 -14.91 8.74
C GLY A 182 75.98 -13.79 9.25
N ASN A 183 75.66 -12.80 8.44
CA ASN A 183 74.76 -11.71 8.81
C ASN A 183 73.31 -12.11 8.72
N ALA A 184 72.53 -11.76 9.73
CA ALA A 184 71.11 -12.03 9.77
C ALA A 184 70.28 -10.92 9.05
N TYR A 185 69.38 -11.32 8.23
CA TYR A 185 68.45 -10.48 7.48
C TYR A 185 67.03 -10.94 7.73
N ALA A 186 66.09 -10.02 7.63
CA ALA A 186 64.67 -10.30 7.54
C ALA A 186 64.23 -10.31 6.07
N LEU A 187 63.76 -11.46 5.61
CA LEU A 187 63.17 -11.62 4.29
C LEU A 187 61.67 -11.69 4.43
N TYR A 188 60.95 -10.86 3.67
CA TYR A 188 59.50 -10.87 3.65
C TYR A 188 58.99 -11.23 2.22
N LEU A 189 57.92 -11.98 2.16
CA LEU A 189 57.11 -12.21 0.98
C LEU A 189 55.77 -11.52 1.16
N ILE A 190 55.42 -10.64 0.23
CA ILE A 190 54.21 -9.88 0.31
C ILE A 190 53.30 -10.27 -0.85
N TYR A 191 52.06 -10.64 -0.52
CA TYR A 191 51.03 -11.06 -1.47
C TYR A 191 49.95 -10.01 -1.53
N ASP A 192 49.58 -9.62 -2.75
CA ASP A 192 48.49 -8.73 -3.03
C ASP A 192 47.16 -9.51 -3.05
N LEU A 193 46.16 -9.01 -2.35
CA LEU A 193 44.81 -9.58 -2.26
C LEU A 193 43.78 -8.77 -3.05
N SER A 194 44.22 -7.84 -3.92
CA SER A 194 43.34 -6.99 -4.74
C SER A 194 42.41 -7.80 -5.63
N SER A 195 42.88 -8.97 -6.15
CA SER A 195 42.06 -9.89 -6.96
C SER A 195 40.85 -10.42 -6.20
N VAL A 196 40.99 -10.67 -4.89
CA VAL A 196 39.85 -11.07 -4.01
C VAL A 196 38.88 -9.93 -3.87
N GLN A 197 39.38 -8.71 -3.63
CA GLN A 197 38.53 -7.53 -3.51
C GLN A 197 37.76 -7.25 -4.81
N GLN A 198 38.41 -7.30 -5.96
CA GLN A 198 37.76 -7.15 -7.27
C GLN A 198 36.66 -8.21 -7.49
N THR A 199 36.92 -9.46 -7.08
CA THR A 199 35.92 -10.54 -7.16
C THR A 199 34.72 -10.26 -6.26
N LEU A 200 34.96 -9.78 -5.04
CA LEU A 200 33.90 -9.39 -4.10
C LEU A 200 33.08 -8.22 -4.64
N ASP A 201 33.72 -7.21 -5.20
CA ASP A 201 33.05 -6.06 -5.81
C ASP A 201 32.19 -6.46 -7.02
N TYR A 202 32.69 -7.42 -7.82
CA TYR A 202 31.90 -7.99 -8.89
C TYR A 202 30.66 -8.73 -8.35
N ILE A 203 30.83 -9.59 -7.36
CA ILE A 203 29.73 -10.32 -6.71
C ILE A 203 28.71 -9.33 -6.11
N HIS A 204 29.15 -8.29 -5.41
CA HIS A 204 28.26 -7.26 -4.88
C HIS A 204 27.45 -6.57 -5.97
N ARG A 205 28.11 -6.18 -7.08
CA ARG A 205 27.39 -5.56 -8.21
C ARG A 205 26.32 -6.47 -8.80
N VAL A 206 26.64 -7.75 -8.98
CA VAL A 206 25.68 -8.75 -9.52
C VAL A 206 24.53 -8.98 -8.53
N LEU A 207 24.81 -9.09 -7.23
CA LEU A 207 23.79 -9.25 -6.20
C LEU A 207 22.84 -8.03 -6.15
N TRP A 208 23.40 -6.83 -6.16
CA TRP A 208 22.56 -5.60 -6.11
C TRP A 208 21.75 -5.43 -7.40
N ALA A 209 22.34 -5.68 -8.56
CA ALA A 209 21.62 -5.60 -9.84
C ALA A 209 20.51 -6.66 -9.93
N GLY A 210 20.80 -7.90 -9.56
CA GLY A 210 19.82 -8.99 -9.52
C GLY A 210 18.70 -8.72 -8.50
N GLY A 211 19.06 -8.23 -7.33
CA GLY A 211 18.11 -7.85 -6.29
C GLY A 211 17.18 -6.72 -6.71
N ALA A 212 17.72 -5.67 -7.33
CA ALA A 212 16.92 -4.57 -7.86
C ALA A 212 15.94 -5.06 -8.94
N LEU A 213 16.39 -5.92 -9.87
CA LEU A 213 15.53 -6.51 -10.88
C LEU A 213 14.41 -7.35 -10.25
N LEU A 214 14.74 -8.17 -9.25
CA LEU A 214 13.78 -9.01 -8.55
C LEU A 214 12.72 -8.14 -7.81
N LEU A 215 13.13 -7.07 -7.16
CA LEU A 215 12.22 -6.14 -6.50
C LEU A 215 11.28 -5.44 -7.47
N VAL A 216 11.77 -5.04 -8.65
CA VAL A 216 10.92 -4.48 -9.72
C VAL A 216 9.90 -5.51 -10.21
N LEU A 217 10.33 -6.76 -10.40
CA LEU A 217 9.44 -7.85 -10.83
C LEU A 217 8.36 -8.14 -9.77
N ILE A 218 8.75 -8.28 -8.51
CA ILE A 218 7.80 -8.49 -7.38
C ILE A 218 6.82 -7.32 -7.28
N GLY A 219 7.33 -6.09 -7.38
CA GLY A 219 6.49 -4.89 -7.36
C GLY A 219 5.51 -4.84 -8.52
N GLY A 220 5.95 -5.22 -9.72
CA GLY A 220 5.11 -5.30 -10.92
C GLY A 220 4.01 -6.35 -10.80
N VAL A 221 4.35 -7.56 -10.34
CA VAL A 221 3.38 -8.64 -10.10
C VAL A 221 2.39 -8.26 -8.98
N ALA A 222 2.88 -7.73 -7.88
CA ALA A 222 2.03 -7.27 -6.77
C ALA A 222 1.08 -6.14 -7.20
N TRP A 223 1.59 -5.18 -7.97
CA TRP A 223 0.78 -4.08 -8.51
C TRP A 223 -0.29 -4.58 -9.49
N GLY A 224 0.10 -5.45 -10.45
CA GLY A 224 -0.83 -6.03 -11.43
C GLY A 224 -1.92 -6.87 -10.77
N GLY A 225 -1.54 -7.78 -9.86
CA GLY A 225 -2.46 -8.63 -9.13
C GLY A 225 -3.42 -7.83 -8.24
N THR A 226 -2.90 -6.85 -7.48
CA THR A 226 -3.75 -5.99 -6.65
C THR A 226 -4.71 -5.15 -7.51
N ARG A 227 -4.25 -4.63 -8.66
CA ARG A 227 -5.10 -3.88 -9.57
C ARG A 227 -6.20 -4.76 -10.19
N ALA A 228 -5.88 -5.99 -10.54
CA ALA A 228 -6.84 -6.93 -11.12
C ALA A 228 -8.01 -7.26 -10.16
N VAL A 229 -7.77 -7.23 -8.84
CA VAL A 229 -8.80 -7.50 -7.84
C VAL A 229 -9.48 -6.23 -7.33
N VAL A 230 -8.70 -5.21 -6.94
CA VAL A 230 -9.25 -3.99 -6.30
C VAL A 230 -10.08 -3.15 -7.26
N HIS A 231 -9.73 -3.11 -8.53
CA HIS A 231 -10.44 -2.28 -9.51
C HIS A 231 -11.88 -2.77 -9.75
N PRO A 232 -12.15 -4.04 -10.07
CA PRO A 232 -13.52 -4.55 -10.22
C PRO A 232 -14.35 -4.44 -8.94
N VAL A 233 -13.76 -4.72 -7.78
CA VAL A 233 -14.45 -4.57 -6.48
C VAL A 233 -14.83 -3.10 -6.23
N GLY A 234 -13.95 -2.17 -6.54
CA GLY A 234 -14.24 -0.74 -6.45
C GLY A 234 -15.36 -0.29 -7.40
N GLN A 235 -15.42 -0.85 -8.61
CA GLN A 235 -16.51 -0.61 -9.57
C GLN A 235 -17.84 -1.15 -9.04
N ALA A 236 -17.84 -2.35 -8.44
CA ALA A 236 -19.03 -2.94 -7.83
C ALA A 236 -19.57 -2.09 -6.67
N ALA A 237 -18.69 -1.58 -5.82
CA ALA A 237 -19.07 -0.67 -4.74
C ALA A 237 -19.70 0.63 -5.28
N ALA A 238 -19.07 1.26 -6.28
CA ALA A 238 -19.60 2.48 -6.90
C ALA A 238 -20.95 2.25 -7.62
N ALA A 239 -21.11 1.11 -8.31
CA ALA A 239 -22.37 0.74 -8.94
C ALA A 239 -23.49 0.49 -7.91
N SER A 240 -23.13 -0.13 -6.75
CA SER A 240 -24.07 -0.33 -5.65
C SER A 240 -24.55 1.00 -5.06
N GLU A 241 -23.68 1.99 -4.89
CA GLU A 241 -24.04 3.34 -4.43
C GLU A 241 -25.00 4.02 -5.41
N LYS A 242 -24.77 3.88 -6.73
CA LYS A 242 -25.64 4.44 -7.76
C LYS A 242 -27.03 3.78 -7.77
N ILE A 243 -27.08 2.45 -7.65
CA ILE A 243 -28.36 1.71 -7.56
C ILE A 243 -29.14 2.15 -6.32
N ALA A 244 -28.47 2.29 -5.17
CA ALA A 244 -29.08 2.80 -3.94
C ALA A 244 -29.60 4.25 -4.07
N ALA A 245 -28.97 5.07 -4.93
CA ALA A 245 -29.40 6.41 -5.27
C ALA A 245 -30.53 6.45 -6.35
N GLY A 246 -31.08 5.29 -6.76
CA GLY A 246 -32.20 5.19 -7.71
C GLY A 246 -31.78 4.98 -9.17
N GLN A 247 -30.46 4.89 -9.47
CA GLN A 247 -29.98 4.63 -10.84
C GLN A 247 -29.99 3.12 -11.13
N LEU A 248 -31.16 2.52 -11.25
CA LEU A 248 -31.36 1.07 -11.36
C LEU A 248 -30.83 0.44 -12.66
N GLN A 249 -30.45 1.25 -13.65
CA GLN A 249 -29.96 0.80 -14.96
C GLN A 249 -28.45 0.56 -14.98
N GLU A 250 -27.74 0.93 -13.90
CA GLU A 250 -26.29 0.73 -13.83
C GLU A 250 -25.96 -0.76 -13.82
N ARG A 251 -24.96 -1.15 -14.63
CA ARG A 251 -24.49 -2.53 -14.75
C ARG A 251 -22.96 -2.57 -14.74
N LEU A 252 -22.41 -3.65 -14.21
CA LEU A 252 -20.97 -3.92 -14.24
C LEU A 252 -20.58 -4.54 -15.57
N GLU A 253 -19.44 -4.10 -16.11
CA GLU A 253 -18.83 -4.74 -17.26
C GLU A 253 -18.17 -6.06 -16.82
N VAL A 254 -18.76 -7.19 -17.20
CA VAL A 254 -18.24 -8.53 -16.88
C VAL A 254 -17.18 -8.89 -17.92
N LYS A 255 -15.92 -9.12 -17.45
CA LYS A 255 -14.81 -9.53 -18.29
C LYS A 255 -14.16 -10.79 -17.71
N GLY A 256 -13.93 -11.78 -18.56
CA GLY A 256 -13.29 -13.05 -18.15
C GLY A 256 -14.30 -14.11 -17.74
N GLU A 257 -13.77 -15.20 -17.15
CA GLU A 257 -14.53 -16.38 -16.67
C GLU A 257 -14.15 -16.74 -15.22
N ASP A 258 -13.44 -15.85 -14.54
CA ASP A 258 -12.97 -16.04 -13.18
C ASP A 258 -14.05 -15.75 -12.11
N GLU A 259 -13.69 -15.86 -10.84
CA GLU A 259 -14.58 -15.59 -9.70
C GLU A 259 -15.09 -14.15 -9.69
N LEU A 260 -14.30 -13.20 -10.19
CA LEU A 260 -14.70 -11.79 -10.28
C LEU A 260 -15.72 -11.58 -11.38
N ALA A 261 -15.59 -12.26 -12.51
CA ALA A 261 -16.60 -12.26 -13.57
C ALA A 261 -17.93 -12.83 -13.08
N ARG A 262 -17.90 -13.95 -12.33
CA ARG A 262 -19.09 -14.53 -11.69
C ARG A 262 -19.74 -13.57 -10.69
N LEU A 263 -18.93 -12.88 -9.87
CA LEU A 263 -19.43 -11.85 -8.95
C LEU A 263 -20.14 -10.72 -9.72
N GLY A 264 -19.52 -10.23 -10.80
CA GLY A 264 -20.11 -9.20 -11.65
C GLY A 264 -21.43 -9.63 -12.29
N ALA A 265 -21.50 -10.86 -12.80
CA ALA A 265 -22.72 -11.43 -13.37
C ALA A 265 -23.84 -11.56 -12.31
N SER A 266 -23.51 -12.07 -11.11
CA SER A 266 -24.46 -12.17 -10.01
C SER A 266 -24.96 -10.83 -9.53
N PHE A 267 -24.08 -9.80 -9.49
CA PHE A 267 -24.46 -8.44 -9.18
C PHE A 267 -25.44 -7.86 -10.23
N ASN A 268 -25.15 -8.05 -11.52
CA ASN A 268 -26.04 -7.60 -12.59
C ASN A 268 -27.41 -8.27 -12.53
N HIS A 269 -27.46 -9.56 -12.25
CA HIS A 269 -28.73 -10.31 -12.08
C HIS A 269 -29.54 -9.80 -10.88
N MET A 270 -28.88 -9.51 -9.75
CA MET A 270 -29.52 -8.88 -8.57
C MET A 270 -30.09 -7.49 -8.94
N ALA A 271 -29.32 -6.66 -9.66
CA ALA A 271 -29.77 -5.35 -10.08
C ALA A 271 -30.96 -5.40 -11.03
N GLU A 272 -31.00 -6.38 -11.94
CA GLU A 272 -32.12 -6.65 -12.84
C GLU A 272 -33.39 -7.03 -12.07
N THR A 273 -33.27 -7.99 -11.15
CA THR A 273 -34.38 -8.42 -10.31
C THR A 273 -34.96 -7.27 -9.47
N LEU A 274 -34.08 -6.43 -8.87
CA LEU A 274 -34.53 -5.25 -8.14
C LEU A 274 -35.26 -4.25 -9.02
N GLN A 275 -34.75 -4.00 -10.21
CA GLN A 275 -35.39 -3.11 -11.18
C GLN A 275 -36.76 -3.61 -11.58
N GLU A 276 -36.90 -4.90 -11.86
CA GLU A 276 -38.18 -5.54 -12.18
C GLU A 276 -39.19 -5.41 -11.04
N GLN A 277 -38.77 -5.70 -9.81
CA GLN A 277 -39.63 -5.58 -8.61
C GLN A 277 -40.11 -4.15 -8.39
N ILE A 278 -39.23 -3.15 -8.51
CA ILE A 278 -39.60 -1.74 -8.38
C ILE A 278 -40.59 -1.32 -9.49
N THR A 279 -40.35 -1.77 -10.71
CA THR A 279 -41.26 -1.48 -11.84
C THR A 279 -42.63 -2.13 -11.62
N GLN A 280 -42.68 -3.37 -11.12
CA GLN A 280 -43.94 -4.06 -10.79
C GLN A 280 -44.69 -3.35 -9.66
N LEU A 281 -43.98 -2.92 -8.61
CA LEU A 281 -44.60 -2.15 -7.51
C LEU A 281 -45.16 -0.83 -7.98
N ALA A 282 -44.44 -0.10 -8.84
CA ALA A 282 -44.93 1.14 -9.41
C ALA A 282 -46.19 0.91 -10.27
N ALA A 283 -46.19 -0.13 -11.14
CA ALA A 283 -47.37 -0.49 -11.96
C ALA A 283 -48.55 -0.91 -11.09
N LEU A 284 -48.33 -1.64 -9.99
CA LEU A 284 -49.38 -2.02 -9.04
C LEU A 284 -49.96 -0.79 -8.34
N SER A 285 -49.12 0.14 -7.92
CA SER A 285 -49.55 1.42 -7.31
C SER A 285 -50.43 2.24 -8.29
N ASP A 286 -49.98 2.39 -9.54
CA ASP A 286 -50.75 3.05 -10.60
C ASP A 286 -52.12 2.39 -10.85
N MET A 287 -52.14 1.06 -10.88
CA MET A 287 -53.38 0.30 -11.06
C MET A 287 -54.33 0.53 -9.87
N GLN A 288 -53.81 0.52 -8.65
CA GLN A 288 -54.58 0.78 -7.44
C GLN A 288 -55.19 2.19 -7.46
N GLN A 289 -54.43 3.22 -7.83
CA GLN A 289 -54.91 4.59 -7.93
C GLN A 289 -56.03 4.72 -8.96
N ARG A 290 -55.89 4.15 -10.17
CA ARG A 290 -56.91 4.15 -11.19
C ARG A 290 -58.17 3.43 -10.70
N PHE A 291 -57.99 2.23 -10.10
CA PHE A 291 -59.14 1.48 -9.59
C PHE A 291 -59.97 2.30 -8.58
N VAL A 292 -59.32 2.95 -7.60
CA VAL A 292 -60.03 3.80 -6.61
C VAL A 292 -60.71 4.96 -7.27
N SER A 293 -60.11 5.61 -8.29
CA SER A 293 -60.72 6.70 -9.03
C SER A 293 -61.95 6.23 -9.83
N ASP A 294 -61.81 5.17 -10.57
CA ASP A 294 -62.87 4.64 -11.45
C ASP A 294 -64.09 4.16 -10.62
N VAL A 295 -63.81 3.39 -9.52
CA VAL A 295 -64.85 2.92 -8.63
C VAL A 295 -65.59 4.11 -7.98
N SER A 296 -64.85 5.18 -7.60
CA SER A 296 -65.44 6.38 -7.03
C SER A 296 -66.44 7.04 -7.96
N HIS A 297 -66.10 7.14 -9.27
CA HIS A 297 -66.97 7.72 -10.29
C HIS A 297 -68.16 6.83 -10.61
N GLU A 298 -67.91 5.52 -10.81
CA GLU A 298 -68.98 4.57 -11.15
C GLU A 298 -70.00 4.33 -10.05
N LEU A 299 -69.61 4.47 -8.76
CA LEU A 299 -70.53 4.36 -7.62
C LEU A 299 -71.28 5.65 -7.32
N ARG A 300 -70.69 6.84 -7.54
CA ARG A 300 -71.33 8.13 -7.26
C ARG A 300 -72.61 8.34 -8.10
N THR A 301 -72.58 8.00 -9.37
CA THR A 301 -73.71 8.23 -10.30
C THR A 301 -74.96 7.44 -9.88
N PRO A 302 -74.96 6.10 -9.70
CA PRO A 302 -76.14 5.36 -9.27
C PRO A 302 -76.61 5.74 -7.90
N LEU A 303 -75.65 6.02 -6.97
CA LEU A 303 -76.02 6.43 -5.60
C LEU A 303 -76.73 7.78 -5.57
N THR A 304 -76.31 8.74 -6.37
CA THR A 304 -77.01 10.03 -6.54
C THR A 304 -78.43 9.82 -7.04
N THR A 305 -78.63 8.93 -8.03
CA THR A 305 -79.97 8.62 -8.54
C THR A 305 -80.86 7.97 -7.48
N VAL A 306 -80.34 7.02 -6.67
CA VAL A 306 -81.09 6.39 -5.57
C VAL A 306 -81.39 7.40 -4.49
N ARG A 307 -80.49 8.31 -4.16
CA ARG A 307 -80.71 9.39 -3.21
C ARG A 307 -81.85 10.30 -3.64
N MET A 308 -81.83 10.78 -4.89
CA MET A 308 -82.92 11.62 -5.42
C MET A 308 -84.28 10.92 -5.38
N ALA A 309 -84.32 9.62 -5.69
CA ALA A 309 -85.59 8.86 -5.58
C ALA A 309 -86.08 8.72 -4.12
N ALA A 310 -85.13 8.45 -3.19
CA ALA A 310 -85.42 8.37 -1.77
C ALA A 310 -85.91 9.73 -1.18
N GLU A 311 -85.30 10.83 -1.62
CA GLU A 311 -85.67 12.19 -1.25
C GLU A 311 -87.07 12.53 -1.71
N VAL A 312 -87.46 12.23 -2.94
CA VAL A 312 -88.84 12.41 -3.45
C VAL A 312 -89.84 11.61 -2.62
N LEU A 313 -89.52 10.36 -2.27
CA LEU A 313 -90.41 9.57 -1.41
C LEU A 313 -90.48 10.11 0.01
N TYR A 314 -89.41 10.65 0.55
CA TYR A 314 -89.35 11.27 1.87
C TYR A 314 -90.13 12.56 1.91
N ASP A 315 -90.09 13.39 0.88
CA ASP A 315 -90.86 14.63 0.81
C ASP A 315 -92.37 14.41 0.69
N ALA A 316 -92.77 13.33 -0.04
CA ALA A 316 -94.16 12.94 -0.14
C ALA A 316 -94.71 12.14 1.11
N ARG A 317 -93.91 11.94 2.13
CA ARG A 317 -94.23 11.05 3.27
C ARG A 317 -95.50 11.42 4.05
N GLU A 318 -95.91 12.71 4.05
CA GLU A 318 -97.08 13.15 4.71
C GLU A 318 -98.39 12.66 4.07
N ASP A 319 -98.34 12.32 2.78
CA ASP A 319 -99.46 11.78 1.99
C ASP A 319 -99.53 10.23 2.12
N PHE A 320 -98.63 9.58 2.80
CA PHE A 320 -98.57 8.10 2.91
C PHE A 320 -99.28 7.60 4.21
N ASP A 321 -99.66 6.33 4.17
CA ASP A 321 -100.06 5.65 5.42
C ASP A 321 -98.86 5.57 6.40
N PRO A 322 -99.14 5.39 7.71
CA PRO A 322 -98.07 5.47 8.76
C PRO A 322 -96.93 4.47 8.54
N VAL A 323 -97.17 3.30 7.91
CA VAL A 323 -96.15 2.26 7.67
C VAL A 323 -95.26 2.68 6.48
N SER A 324 -95.91 3.15 5.41
CA SER A 324 -95.25 3.64 4.23
C SER A 324 -94.40 4.92 4.47
N ALA A 325 -94.96 5.85 5.25
CA ALA A 325 -94.25 7.05 5.67
C ALA A 325 -92.98 6.72 6.47
N ARG A 326 -93.12 5.79 7.44
CA ARG A 326 -91.95 5.31 8.21
C ARG A 326 -90.86 4.56 7.33
N SER A 327 -91.34 3.82 6.35
CA SER A 327 -90.46 3.14 5.41
C SER A 327 -89.69 4.12 4.50
N ALA A 328 -90.32 5.20 4.04
CA ALA A 328 -89.68 6.25 3.27
C ALA A 328 -88.61 6.99 4.10
N GLU A 329 -88.95 7.33 5.38
CA GLU A 329 -87.99 7.92 6.27
C GLU A 329 -86.76 7.04 6.54
N LEU A 330 -86.97 5.75 6.81
CA LEU A 330 -85.86 4.79 7.00
C LEU A 330 -85.02 4.65 5.71
N LEU A 331 -85.63 4.57 4.55
CA LEU A 331 -84.93 4.48 3.28
C LEU A 331 -84.02 5.70 3.06
N TYR A 332 -84.58 6.89 3.22
CA TYR A 332 -83.80 8.12 3.08
C TYR A 332 -82.59 8.16 4.03
N ASN A 333 -82.80 7.89 5.31
CA ASN A 333 -81.73 7.89 6.31
C ASN A 333 -80.68 6.83 6.02
N GLN A 334 -81.05 5.62 5.51
CA GLN A 334 -80.07 4.60 5.13
C GLN A 334 -79.24 4.96 3.91
N VAL A 335 -79.86 5.61 2.92
CA VAL A 335 -79.15 6.09 1.70
C VAL A 335 -78.14 7.20 2.05
N GLU A 336 -78.54 8.17 2.87
CA GLU A 336 -77.64 9.20 3.38
C GLU A 336 -76.46 8.61 4.13
N ARG A 337 -76.74 7.67 5.05
CA ARG A 337 -75.68 6.99 5.81
C ARG A 337 -74.73 6.19 4.90
N PHE A 338 -75.30 5.49 3.90
CA PHE A 338 -74.47 4.74 2.94
C PHE A 338 -73.60 5.66 2.11
N GLN A 339 -74.14 6.83 1.70
CA GLN A 339 -73.38 7.83 0.95
C GLN A 339 -72.19 8.39 1.76
N ALA A 340 -72.39 8.69 3.05
CA ALA A 340 -71.35 9.15 3.94
C ALA A 340 -70.25 8.09 4.12
N LEU A 341 -70.65 6.82 4.42
CA LEU A 341 -69.67 5.73 4.54
C LEU A 341 -68.88 5.45 3.27
N LEU A 342 -69.54 5.58 2.11
CA LEU A 342 -68.84 5.39 0.82
C LEU A 342 -67.86 6.54 0.56
N ALA A 343 -68.21 7.77 0.89
CA ALA A 343 -67.34 8.94 0.78
C ALA A 343 -66.07 8.75 1.64
N ASP A 344 -66.27 8.39 2.95
CA ASP A 344 -65.18 8.13 3.86
C ASP A 344 -64.25 7.00 3.38
N LEU A 345 -64.84 5.88 2.90
CA LEU A 345 -64.03 4.75 2.37
C LEU A 345 -63.19 5.13 1.17
N LEU A 346 -63.79 5.90 0.23
CA LEU A 346 -63.11 6.37 -0.97
C LEU A 346 -61.98 7.38 -0.64
N GLU A 347 -62.21 8.22 0.38
CA GLU A 347 -61.24 9.17 0.86
C GLU A 347 -60.04 8.46 1.49
N ILE A 348 -60.26 7.48 2.40
CA ILE A 348 -59.23 6.64 2.98
C ILE A 348 -58.46 5.90 1.86
N SER A 349 -59.18 5.29 0.88
CA SER A 349 -58.55 4.56 -0.18
C SER A 349 -57.70 5.47 -1.08
N ARG A 350 -58.09 6.71 -1.33
CA ARG A 350 -57.28 7.71 -2.04
C ARG A 350 -56.04 8.10 -1.27
N PHE A 351 -56.17 8.24 0.03
CA PHE A 351 -55.05 8.54 0.89
C PHE A 351 -54.02 7.39 0.90
N ASP A 352 -54.49 6.15 1.11
CA ASP A 352 -53.64 4.95 1.10
C ASP A 352 -52.97 4.70 -0.25
N ALA A 353 -53.65 5.03 -1.36
CA ALA A 353 -53.11 4.96 -2.70
C ALA A 353 -52.10 6.09 -3.03
N GLY A 354 -51.86 7.03 -2.10
CA GLY A 354 -51.02 8.20 -2.35
C GLY A 354 -51.58 9.21 -3.36
N ALA A 355 -52.88 9.12 -3.65
CA ALA A 355 -53.58 9.99 -4.61
C ALA A 355 -54.18 11.23 -3.93
N ALA A 356 -54.12 11.34 -2.61
CA ALA A 356 -54.56 12.54 -1.88
C ALA A 356 -53.50 13.62 -2.04
N VAL A 357 -53.83 14.67 -2.75
CA VAL A 357 -53.00 15.87 -2.91
C VAL A 357 -53.45 16.83 -1.82
N LEU A 358 -52.57 17.20 -0.90
CA LEU A 358 -52.84 18.25 0.07
C LEU A 358 -52.90 19.59 -0.65
N ASP A 359 -54.05 20.22 -0.69
CA ASP A 359 -54.25 21.56 -1.25
C ASP A 359 -54.13 22.59 -0.12
N ALA A 360 -52.90 22.75 0.34
CA ALA A 360 -52.64 23.62 1.48
C ALA A 360 -52.65 25.09 1.07
N GLU A 361 -53.61 25.82 1.63
CA GLU A 361 -53.70 27.28 1.52
C GLU A 361 -53.50 27.98 2.85
N PRO A 362 -52.99 29.23 2.87
CA PRO A 362 -52.86 30.00 4.07
C PRO A 362 -54.24 30.30 4.64
N THR A 363 -54.67 29.56 5.65
CA THR A 363 -56.02 29.62 6.23
C THR A 363 -55.95 30.04 7.69
N ASP A 364 -56.91 30.87 8.10
CA ASP A 364 -57.06 31.26 9.52
C ASP A 364 -57.76 30.13 10.28
N VAL A 365 -56.99 29.37 11.07
CA VAL A 365 -57.51 28.25 11.89
C VAL A 365 -58.65 28.69 12.81
N LEU A 366 -58.62 29.92 13.34
CA LEU A 366 -59.67 30.42 14.24
C LEU A 366 -60.99 30.62 13.51
N GLU A 367 -60.96 30.95 12.23
CA GLU A 367 -62.18 31.06 11.40
C GLU A 367 -62.78 29.67 11.14
N VAL A 368 -61.95 28.69 10.86
CA VAL A 368 -62.39 27.28 10.67
C VAL A 368 -63.03 26.75 11.99
N VAL A 369 -62.36 26.98 13.12
CA VAL A 369 -62.89 26.56 14.45
C VAL A 369 -64.17 27.26 14.78
N ARG A 370 -64.31 28.58 14.50
CA ARG A 370 -65.59 29.32 14.72
C ARG A 370 -66.72 28.73 13.90
N ARG A 371 -66.48 28.41 12.65
CA ARG A 371 -67.46 27.77 11.77
C ARG A 371 -67.88 26.40 12.29
N ALA A 372 -66.90 25.56 12.70
CA ALA A 372 -67.20 24.25 13.28
C ALA A 372 -68.02 24.34 14.58
N ILE A 373 -67.75 25.35 15.45
CA ILE A 373 -68.57 25.62 16.65
C ILE A 373 -69.98 26.07 16.30
N GLU A 374 -70.13 26.92 15.27
CA GLU A 374 -71.42 27.35 14.77
C GLU A 374 -72.24 26.17 14.24
N ASP A 375 -71.67 25.29 13.45
CA ASP A 375 -72.33 24.08 12.94
C ASP A 375 -72.68 23.08 14.05
N ALA A 376 -71.87 22.98 15.12
CA ALA A 376 -72.16 22.14 16.28
C ALA A 376 -73.17 22.77 17.30
N ARG A 377 -73.50 24.06 17.18
CA ARG A 377 -74.33 24.80 18.15
C ARG A 377 -75.69 24.14 18.40
N PRO A 378 -76.49 23.73 17.39
CA PRO A 378 -77.80 23.08 17.61
C PRO A 378 -77.66 21.77 18.39
N LEU A 379 -76.55 21.00 18.19
CA LEU A 379 -76.36 19.80 18.98
C LEU A 379 -75.94 20.08 20.40
N ALA A 380 -75.12 21.11 20.65
CA ALA A 380 -74.71 21.57 21.98
C ALA A 380 -75.92 22.08 22.76
N GLU A 381 -76.84 22.91 22.17
CA GLU A 381 -78.04 23.41 22.77
C GLU A 381 -79.03 22.28 23.16
N ASN A 382 -79.18 21.29 22.28
CA ASN A 382 -80.03 20.12 22.53
C ASN A 382 -79.51 19.25 23.69
N SER A 383 -78.16 19.19 23.86
CA SER A 383 -77.51 18.45 24.98
C SER A 383 -77.29 19.25 26.23
N GLY A 384 -77.74 20.56 26.27
CA GLY A 384 -77.53 21.44 27.38
C GLY A 384 -76.06 21.81 27.66
N SER A 385 -75.18 21.69 26.64
CA SER A 385 -73.77 21.98 26.71
C SER A 385 -73.46 23.37 26.16
N ALA A 386 -72.49 24.09 26.71
CA ALA A 386 -71.97 25.33 26.17
C ALA A 386 -70.59 25.04 25.54
N VAL A 387 -70.35 25.53 24.31
CA VAL A 387 -69.04 25.45 23.62
C VAL A 387 -68.49 26.85 23.49
N GLU A 388 -67.29 27.07 24.06
CA GLU A 388 -66.61 28.38 24.01
C GLU A 388 -65.23 28.21 23.34
N LEU A 389 -64.90 29.21 22.53
CA LEU A 389 -63.54 29.28 21.89
C LEU A 389 -62.64 30.11 22.79
N ALA A 390 -61.63 29.49 23.38
CA ALA A 390 -60.58 30.18 24.11
C ALA A 390 -59.32 30.24 23.19
N ALA A 391 -58.95 31.45 22.79
CA ALA A 391 -57.76 31.67 21.97
C ALA A 391 -56.99 32.89 22.49
N ASP A 392 -55.68 32.78 22.57
CA ASP A 392 -54.76 33.86 22.98
C ASP A 392 -54.47 34.87 21.88
N GLN A 393 -54.85 34.58 20.63
CA GLN A 393 -54.64 35.42 19.46
C GLN A 393 -55.89 35.59 18.65
N ASP A 394 -56.07 36.75 18.01
CA ASP A 394 -57.23 37.06 17.18
C ASP A 394 -57.19 36.39 15.80
N ARG A 395 -56.01 35.94 15.40
CA ARG A 395 -55.73 35.31 14.08
C ARG A 395 -54.62 34.32 14.15
N CYS A 396 -54.77 33.15 13.54
CA CYS A 396 -53.77 32.11 13.45
C CYS A 396 -53.73 31.54 12.03
N ILE A 397 -52.79 32.02 11.20
CA ILE A 397 -52.65 31.57 9.80
C ILE A 397 -51.68 30.39 9.73
N VAL A 398 -52.15 29.29 9.17
CA VAL A 398 -51.41 28.05 8.93
C VAL A 398 -51.69 27.56 7.50
N ASP A 399 -50.68 27.01 6.82
CA ASP A 399 -50.90 26.33 5.56
C ASP A 399 -51.60 25.00 5.82
N MET A 400 -52.91 24.95 5.51
CA MET A 400 -53.74 23.77 5.75
C MET A 400 -54.80 23.63 4.64
N ASP A 401 -55.25 22.40 4.45
CA ASP A 401 -56.41 22.04 3.63
C ASP A 401 -57.63 22.09 4.57
N ALA A 402 -58.58 23.07 4.36
CA ALA A 402 -59.63 23.42 5.27
C ALA A 402 -61.04 23.03 4.82
#